data_977dd79b5971f0d988fb1ea148744f0f
#
_entry.id   977dd79b5971f0d988fb1ea148744f0f
#
_cell.length_a   1.000
_cell.length_b   1.000
_cell.length_c   1.000
_cell.angle_alpha   90.00
_cell.angle_beta   90.00
_cell.angle_gamma   90.00
#
_symmetry.space_group_name_H-M   'P 1'
#
loop_
_entity.id
_entity.type
_entity.pdbx_description
1 polymer ?
#
loop_
_entity_poly.entity_id
_entity_poly.type
_entity_poly.pdbx_seq_one_letter_code
_entity_poly.pdbx_strand_id
1 'polypeptide(L)'
;MYTLRRTGVKGCIINYDKTSLIEGFDCINDFDKCNCLITNIECCPTDREISEIMDVEYCWIEGKELMRLLKKEDFQWIWGVFSVFPKNVTLDEVLKYDYPYADGYTGFWKSPISVQHPLAVSEIVAWDGMYILLIAENDESVNTFMKKNIFAKDLEEYNRELI
;
A
#
# COMPACT_ATOMS: atom_id res chain seq x y z
N MET A 1 11.51 13.98 -23.91
CA MET A 1 11.43 13.32 -22.60
C MET A 1 10.65 12.01 -22.76
N TYR A 2 11.35 10.90 -22.71
CA TYR A 2 10.69 9.60 -22.80
C TYR A 2 10.04 9.31 -21.46
N THR A 3 8.72 9.40 -21.39
CA THR A 3 7.99 8.79 -20.29
C THR A 3 8.16 7.28 -20.48
N LEU A 4 9.04 6.67 -19.69
CA LEU A 4 9.08 5.22 -19.59
C LEU A 4 7.67 4.79 -19.16
N ARG A 5 6.90 4.25 -20.12
CA ARG A 5 5.70 3.51 -19.76
C ARG A 5 6.15 2.39 -18.84
N ARG A 6 5.80 2.47 -17.59
CA ARG A 6 6.02 1.40 -16.63
C ARG A 6 5.17 0.22 -17.10
N THR A 7 5.78 -0.62 -17.96
CA THR A 7 5.16 -1.86 -18.41
C THR A 7 5.17 -2.81 -17.23
N GLY A 8 4.01 -3.37 -16.85
CA GLY A 8 3.90 -4.42 -15.86
C GLY A 8 3.33 -4.00 -14.50
N VAL A 9 2.78 -2.80 -14.37
CA VAL A 9 2.02 -2.43 -13.15
C VAL A 9 0.80 -3.33 -13.06
N LYS A 10 0.66 -4.00 -11.94
CA LYS A 10 -0.46 -4.88 -11.62
C LYS A 10 -1.03 -4.51 -10.26
N GLY A 11 -2.30 -4.76 -10.07
CA GLY A 11 -2.97 -4.54 -8.79
C GLY A 11 -3.98 -5.62 -8.50
N CYS A 12 -4.25 -5.82 -7.23
CA CYS A 12 -5.34 -6.67 -6.77
C CYS A 12 -6.12 -5.99 -5.67
N ILE A 13 -7.32 -6.48 -5.44
CA ILE A 13 -8.24 -6.00 -4.42
C ILE A 13 -8.83 -7.21 -3.67
N ILE A 14 -8.96 -7.06 -2.36
CA ILE A 14 -9.55 -8.08 -1.50
C ILE A 14 -10.36 -7.41 -0.40
N ASN A 15 -11.43 -8.06 0.05
CA ASN A 15 -12.18 -7.60 1.20
C ASN A 15 -11.28 -7.57 2.45
N TYR A 16 -11.39 -6.52 3.23
CA TYR A 16 -10.55 -6.29 4.40
C TYR A 16 -10.61 -7.45 5.41
N ASP A 17 -11.78 -8.05 5.59
CA ASP A 17 -12.00 -9.16 6.54
C ASP A 17 -11.41 -10.50 6.07
N LYS A 18 -10.88 -10.58 4.86
CA LYS A 18 -10.31 -11.81 4.27
C LYS A 18 -8.79 -11.87 4.30
N THR A 19 -8.13 -10.84 4.82
CA THR A 19 -6.68 -10.74 4.84
C THR A 19 -6.21 -9.86 6.00
N SER A 20 -4.89 -9.68 6.08
CA SER A 20 -4.27 -8.70 6.96
C SER A 20 -3.22 -7.91 6.18
N LEU A 21 -2.85 -6.72 6.67
CA LEU A 21 -1.79 -5.93 6.05
C LEU A 21 -0.45 -6.68 6.03
N ILE A 22 -0.17 -7.46 7.07
CA ILE A 22 1.05 -8.27 7.15
C ILE A 22 1.17 -9.19 5.93
N GLU A 23 0.10 -9.86 5.53
CA GLU A 23 0.10 -10.75 4.36
C GLU A 23 0.47 -10.02 3.08
N GLY A 24 -0.01 -8.79 2.92
CA GLY A 24 0.34 -7.95 1.78
C GLY A 24 1.82 -7.57 1.76
N PHE A 25 2.34 -7.11 2.89
CA PHE A 25 3.75 -6.74 3.00
C PHE A 25 4.69 -7.95 2.86
N ASP A 26 4.30 -9.13 3.37
CA ASP A 26 5.09 -10.35 3.23
C ASP A 26 5.29 -10.76 1.76
N CYS A 27 4.42 -10.34 0.87
CA CYS A 27 4.53 -10.62 -0.56
C CYS A 27 5.49 -9.68 -1.30
N ILE A 28 5.92 -8.60 -0.66
CA ILE A 28 6.86 -7.64 -1.25
C ILE A 28 8.28 -8.10 -0.93
N ASN A 29 9.06 -8.39 -1.98
CA ASN A 29 10.45 -8.82 -1.84
C ASN A 29 11.28 -7.79 -1.07
N ASP A 30 12.03 -8.27 -0.07
CA ASP A 30 12.94 -7.45 0.74
C ASP A 30 12.23 -6.25 1.41
N PHE A 31 10.94 -6.39 1.73
CA PHE A 31 10.19 -5.30 2.37
C PHE A 31 10.86 -4.82 3.66
N ASP A 32 11.46 -5.72 4.43
CA ASP A 32 12.19 -5.39 5.66
C ASP A 32 13.36 -4.42 5.43
N LYS A 33 13.89 -4.37 4.21
CA LYS A 33 14.98 -3.48 3.80
C LYS A 33 14.49 -2.21 3.09
N CYS A 34 13.20 -2.09 2.84
CA CYS A 34 12.60 -0.91 2.21
C CYS A 34 12.22 0.14 3.25
N ASN A 35 11.97 1.36 2.78
CA ASN A 35 11.30 2.39 3.56
C ASN A 35 9.85 2.52 3.11
N CYS A 36 8.98 2.89 4.04
CA CYS A 36 7.57 3.07 3.78
C CYS A 36 7.12 4.46 4.21
N LEU A 37 6.37 5.12 3.35
CA LEU A 37 5.65 6.35 3.69
C LEU A 37 4.19 6.00 3.90
N ILE A 38 3.67 6.28 5.09
CA ILE A 38 2.25 6.08 5.40
C ILE A 38 1.58 7.45 5.42
N THR A 39 0.51 7.60 4.64
CA THR A 39 -0.23 8.85 4.48
C THR A 39 -1.73 8.61 4.55
N ASN A 40 -2.53 9.68 4.70
CA ASN A 40 -3.97 9.59 4.86
C ASN A 40 -4.35 8.63 6.01
N ILE A 41 -3.68 8.77 7.14
CA ILE A 41 -3.73 7.82 8.25
C ILE A 41 -5.03 7.97 9.03
N GLU A 42 -5.89 6.95 8.98
CA GLU A 42 -7.07 6.82 9.82
C GLU A 42 -7.17 5.38 10.29
N CYS A 43 -6.76 5.14 11.53
CA CYS A 43 -6.67 3.81 12.12
C CYS A 43 -7.04 3.85 13.60
N CYS A 44 -7.29 2.68 14.19
CA CYS A 44 -7.81 2.54 15.55
C CYS A 44 -6.95 1.61 16.40
N PRO A 45 -5.65 1.94 16.64
CA PRO A 45 -4.83 1.12 17.52
C PRO A 45 -5.21 1.33 18.98
N THR A 46 -5.01 0.29 19.78
CA THR A 46 -5.16 0.35 21.24
C THR A 46 -3.80 0.46 21.95
N ASP A 47 -2.76 -0.06 21.32
CA ASP A 47 -1.39 0.04 21.84
C ASP A 47 -0.92 1.49 21.83
N ARG A 48 -0.34 1.94 22.94
CA ARG A 48 0.06 3.34 23.12
C ARG A 48 1.20 3.74 22.17
N GLU A 49 2.21 2.89 22.02
CA GLU A 49 3.35 3.16 21.13
C GLU A 49 2.86 3.35 19.70
N ILE A 50 2.02 2.42 19.23
CA ILE A 50 1.47 2.46 17.87
C ILE A 50 0.60 3.71 17.68
N SER A 51 -0.26 4.02 18.67
CA SER A 51 -1.12 5.19 18.63
C SER A 51 -0.32 6.49 18.49
N GLU A 52 0.77 6.62 19.22
CA GLU A 52 1.65 7.79 19.14
C GLU A 52 2.38 7.90 17.80
N ILE A 53 2.86 6.77 17.27
CA ILE A 53 3.55 6.73 15.96
C ILE A 53 2.60 7.11 14.83
N MET A 54 1.34 6.68 14.89
CA MET A 54 0.35 6.89 13.83
C MET A 54 -0.42 8.20 13.96
N ASP A 55 -0.27 8.93 15.06
CA ASP A 55 -0.92 10.24 15.25
C ASP A 55 -0.08 11.36 14.61
N VAL A 56 0.09 11.28 13.30
CA VAL A 56 0.93 12.18 12.50
C VAL A 56 0.30 12.38 11.12
N GLU A 57 0.69 13.46 10.44
CA GLU A 57 0.25 13.71 9.07
C GLU A 57 0.82 12.68 8.11
N TYR A 58 2.09 12.32 8.28
CA TYR A 58 2.72 11.20 7.57
C TYR A 58 3.68 10.48 8.50
N CYS A 59 3.87 9.18 8.24
CA CYS A 59 4.83 8.36 8.96
C CYS A 59 5.85 7.81 7.96
N TRP A 60 7.14 8.11 8.20
CA TRP A 60 8.25 7.52 7.45
C TRP A 60 8.90 6.46 8.31
N ILE A 61 8.84 5.21 7.89
CA ILE A 61 9.20 4.06 8.73
C ILE A 61 9.90 2.99 7.89
N GLU A 62 10.91 2.35 8.47
CA GLU A 62 11.53 1.18 7.82
C GLU A 62 10.54 0.01 7.81
N GLY A 63 10.57 -0.79 6.73
CA GLY A 63 9.69 -1.93 6.58
C GLY A 63 9.78 -2.92 7.73
N LYS A 64 11.00 -3.18 8.22
CA LYS A 64 11.23 -4.04 9.39
C LYS A 64 10.50 -3.55 10.64
N GLU A 65 10.55 -2.26 10.89
CA GLU A 65 9.89 -1.63 12.04
C GLU A 65 8.37 -1.65 11.89
N LEU A 66 7.86 -1.37 10.69
CA LEU A 66 6.43 -1.45 10.42
C LEU A 66 5.91 -2.87 10.66
N MET A 67 6.63 -3.89 10.21
CA MET A 67 6.25 -5.29 10.44
C MET A 67 6.24 -5.63 11.93
N ARG A 68 7.17 -5.08 12.72
CA ARG A 68 7.17 -5.25 14.17
C ARG A 68 5.89 -4.70 14.80
N LEU A 69 5.49 -3.50 14.39
CA LEU A 69 4.27 -2.87 14.90
C LEU A 69 3.01 -3.64 14.51
N LEU A 70 2.92 -4.08 13.26
CA LEU A 70 1.76 -4.83 12.76
C LEU A 70 1.65 -6.22 13.40
N LYS A 71 2.77 -6.83 13.79
CA LYS A 71 2.78 -8.10 14.55
C LYS A 71 2.42 -7.90 16.01
N LYS A 72 2.71 -6.74 16.57
CA LYS A 72 2.38 -6.39 17.96
C LYS A 72 0.89 -6.26 18.16
N GLU A 73 0.18 -5.64 17.22
CA GLU A 73 -1.26 -5.49 17.24
C GLU A 73 -1.83 -5.48 15.83
N ASP A 74 -2.87 -6.26 15.59
CA ASP A 74 -3.66 -6.22 14.36
C ASP A 74 -4.80 -5.22 14.55
N PHE A 75 -4.49 -3.94 14.32
CA PHE A 75 -5.45 -2.87 14.53
C PHE A 75 -6.15 -2.45 13.24
N GLN A 76 -7.38 -2.00 13.38
CA GLN A 76 -8.25 -1.62 12.27
C GLN A 76 -7.72 -0.38 11.55
N TRP A 77 -7.64 -0.47 10.22
CA TRP A 77 -7.41 0.65 9.31
C TRP A 77 -8.70 1.00 8.59
N ILE A 78 -9.04 2.28 8.56
CA ILE A 78 -10.15 2.80 7.77
C ILE A 78 -9.60 3.35 6.46
N TRP A 79 -8.65 4.28 6.55
CA TRP A 79 -7.92 4.84 5.42
C TRP A 79 -6.43 4.76 5.67
N GLY A 80 -5.68 4.53 4.63
CA GLY A 80 -4.22 4.59 4.68
C GLY A 80 -3.61 4.21 3.35
N VAL A 81 -2.55 4.91 2.98
CA VAL A 81 -1.72 4.57 1.82
C VAL A 81 -0.31 4.28 2.31
N PHE A 82 0.16 3.09 2.05
CA PHE A 82 1.50 2.62 2.39
C PHE A 82 2.31 2.57 1.11
N SER A 83 3.10 3.61 0.87
CA SER A 83 3.97 3.70 -0.31
C SER A 83 5.33 3.12 0.02
N VAL A 84 5.82 2.17 -0.78
CA VAL A 84 7.05 1.43 -0.54
C VAL A 84 8.15 1.90 -1.46
N PHE A 85 9.31 2.23 -0.88
CA PHE A 85 10.46 2.78 -1.60
C PHE A 85 11.70 1.92 -1.38
N PRO A 86 12.55 1.76 -2.42
CA PRO A 86 13.89 1.20 -2.21
C PRO A 86 14.67 2.03 -1.18
N LYS A 87 15.58 1.39 -0.46
CA LYS A 87 16.33 2.03 0.63
C LYS A 87 17.14 3.26 0.20
N ASN A 88 17.56 3.33 -1.06
CA ASN A 88 18.32 4.44 -1.60
C ASN A 88 17.49 5.69 -1.90
N VAL A 89 16.16 5.59 -1.86
CA VAL A 89 15.27 6.76 -2.00
C VAL A 89 15.13 7.42 -0.63
N THR A 90 15.45 8.71 -0.55
CA THR A 90 15.44 9.46 0.71
C THR A 90 14.08 10.11 0.97
N LEU A 91 13.81 10.40 2.24
CA LEU A 91 12.60 11.13 2.63
C LEU A 91 12.53 12.51 1.95
N ASP A 92 13.65 13.21 1.83
CA ASP A 92 13.70 14.53 1.17
C ASP A 92 13.23 14.44 -0.30
N GLU A 93 13.64 13.40 -1.01
CA GLU A 93 13.19 13.14 -2.37
C GLU A 93 11.69 12.84 -2.43
N VAL A 94 11.22 12.00 -1.51
CA VAL A 94 9.81 11.59 -1.42
C VAL A 94 8.90 12.78 -1.15
N LEU A 95 9.30 13.67 -0.25
CA LEU A 95 8.49 14.84 0.14
C LEU A 95 8.45 15.95 -0.91
N LYS A 96 9.15 15.82 -2.03
CA LYS A 96 9.02 16.73 -3.17
C LYS A 96 7.72 16.53 -3.96
N TYR A 97 7.02 15.43 -3.70
CA TYR A 97 5.78 15.06 -4.37
C TYR A 97 4.60 15.15 -3.39
N ASP A 98 3.41 15.29 -3.95
CA ASP A 98 2.19 15.33 -3.16
C ASP A 98 2.01 14.03 -2.36
N TYR A 99 1.43 14.13 -1.17
CA TYR A 99 1.14 12.96 -0.35
C TYR A 99 0.08 12.08 -1.03
N PRO A 100 0.34 10.79 -1.19
CA PRO A 100 -0.71 9.86 -1.61
C PRO A 100 -1.89 9.88 -0.64
N TYR A 101 -3.08 9.68 -1.17
CA TYR A 101 -4.30 9.61 -0.37
C TYR A 101 -5.25 8.55 -0.92
N ALA A 102 -6.12 8.04 -0.08
CA ALA A 102 -7.10 7.02 -0.44
C ALA A 102 -8.51 7.60 -0.45
N ASP A 103 -8.89 8.32 0.61
CA ASP A 103 -10.20 8.94 0.71
C ASP A 103 -10.36 10.02 -0.36
N GLY A 104 -11.24 9.76 -1.32
CA GLY A 104 -11.49 10.68 -2.45
C GLY A 104 -10.59 10.49 -3.66
N TYR A 105 -9.60 9.59 -3.60
CA TYR A 105 -8.75 9.32 -4.75
C TYR A 105 -9.45 8.38 -5.73
N THR A 106 -9.60 8.82 -6.98
CA THR A 106 -10.33 8.07 -8.01
C THR A 106 -9.42 7.23 -8.92
N GLY A 107 -8.11 7.44 -8.87
CA GLY A 107 -7.14 6.78 -9.77
C GLY A 107 -7.04 5.27 -9.61
N PHE A 108 -7.40 4.73 -8.43
CA PHE A 108 -7.44 3.28 -8.23
C PHE A 108 -8.47 2.59 -9.12
N TRP A 109 -9.51 3.30 -9.52
CA TRP A 109 -10.67 2.78 -10.25
C TRP A 109 -10.63 3.08 -11.74
N LYS A 110 -9.50 3.60 -12.22
CA LYS A 110 -9.29 3.98 -13.63
C LYS A 110 -8.16 3.18 -14.25
N SER A 111 -8.34 2.75 -15.48
CA SER A 111 -7.29 2.09 -16.27
C SER A 111 -6.49 3.13 -17.08
N PRO A 112 -5.16 3.00 -17.17
CA PRO A 112 -4.33 2.01 -16.50
C PRO A 112 -4.12 2.35 -15.03
N ILE A 113 -4.07 1.33 -14.18
CA ILE A 113 -3.73 1.52 -12.77
C ILE A 113 -2.25 1.83 -12.61
N SER A 114 -1.91 2.56 -11.55
CA SER A 114 -0.53 2.89 -11.22
C SER A 114 -0.38 3.08 -9.71
N VAL A 115 0.85 3.00 -9.22
CA VAL A 115 1.17 3.50 -7.89
C VAL A 115 1.01 5.02 -7.89
N GLN A 116 0.52 5.58 -6.82
CA GLN A 116 0.21 7.00 -6.76
C GLN A 116 1.47 7.87 -6.64
N HIS A 117 2.42 7.48 -5.78
CA HIS A 117 3.67 8.21 -5.64
C HIS A 117 4.65 7.83 -6.74
N PRO A 118 5.22 8.80 -7.48
CA PRO A 118 6.07 8.51 -8.65
C PRO A 118 7.33 7.71 -8.34
N LEU A 119 7.86 7.79 -7.12
CA LEU A 119 9.09 7.08 -6.73
C LEU A 119 8.82 5.74 -6.04
N ALA A 120 7.56 5.42 -5.73
CA ALA A 120 7.21 4.16 -5.08
C ALA A 120 7.26 2.98 -6.05
N VAL A 121 7.69 1.83 -5.56
CA VAL A 121 7.72 0.57 -6.32
C VAL A 121 6.48 -0.28 -6.07
N SER A 122 5.84 -0.10 -4.95
CA SER A 122 4.56 -0.74 -4.61
C SER A 122 3.80 0.12 -3.61
N GLU A 123 2.51 -0.18 -3.51
CA GLU A 123 1.58 0.57 -2.68
C GLU A 123 0.53 -0.37 -2.13
N ILE A 124 0.34 -0.35 -0.83
CA ILE A 124 -0.78 -1.03 -0.18
C ILE A 124 -1.74 0.04 0.30
N VAL A 125 -3.03 -0.16 0.04
CA VAL A 125 -4.08 0.81 0.37
C VAL A 125 -5.11 0.15 1.26
N ALA A 126 -5.40 0.78 2.39
CA ALA A 126 -6.61 0.50 3.17
C ALA A 126 -7.69 1.47 2.71
N TRP A 127 -8.80 0.93 2.19
CA TRP A 127 -9.85 1.72 1.58
C TRP A 127 -11.17 1.55 2.31
N ASP A 128 -11.58 2.62 3.00
CA ASP A 128 -12.87 2.75 3.70
C ASP A 128 -13.19 1.62 4.69
N GLY A 129 -12.18 1.00 5.28
CA GLY A 129 -12.35 -0.15 6.16
C GLY A 129 -12.92 -1.39 5.47
N MET A 130 -13.12 -1.36 4.15
CA MET A 130 -13.79 -2.39 3.36
C MET A 130 -12.84 -3.22 2.52
N TYR A 131 -11.80 -2.60 1.96
CA TYR A 131 -10.90 -3.24 1.01
C TYR A 131 -9.45 -2.99 1.35
N ILE A 132 -8.60 -3.92 0.93
CA ILE A 132 -7.16 -3.74 0.83
C ILE A 132 -6.80 -3.89 -0.65
N LEU A 133 -6.01 -2.93 -1.16
CA LEU A 133 -5.46 -2.96 -2.50
C LEU A 133 -3.94 -3.15 -2.41
N LEU A 134 -3.38 -3.96 -3.29
CA LEU A 134 -1.94 -4.06 -3.50
C LEU A 134 -1.66 -3.73 -4.95
N ILE A 135 -0.87 -2.68 -5.18
CA ILE A 135 -0.49 -2.21 -6.52
C ILE A 135 1.04 -2.19 -6.59
N ALA A 136 1.61 -2.78 -7.60
CA ALA A 136 3.06 -2.88 -7.74
C ALA A 136 3.51 -2.72 -9.19
N GLU A 137 4.68 -2.10 -9.37
CA GLU A 137 5.34 -2.00 -10.67
C GLU A 137 5.82 -3.36 -11.19
N ASN A 138 6.23 -4.23 -10.26
CA ASN A 138 6.57 -5.60 -10.52
C ASN A 138 5.37 -6.48 -10.14
N ASP A 139 4.88 -7.27 -11.09
CA ASP A 139 3.69 -8.10 -10.89
C ASP A 139 3.91 -9.29 -9.94
N GLU A 140 5.16 -9.61 -9.60
CA GLU A 140 5.51 -10.75 -8.75
C GLU A 140 4.82 -10.72 -7.40
N SER A 141 4.86 -9.59 -6.69
CA SER A 141 4.23 -9.47 -5.36
C SER A 141 2.71 -9.62 -5.43
N VAL A 142 2.09 -9.04 -6.44
CA VAL A 142 0.64 -9.15 -6.65
C VAL A 142 0.25 -10.59 -6.99
N ASN A 143 0.99 -11.24 -7.87
CA ASN A 143 0.75 -12.65 -8.23
C ASN A 143 0.93 -13.57 -7.03
N THR A 144 1.97 -13.35 -6.21
CA THR A 144 2.21 -14.12 -4.99
C THR A 144 1.05 -13.96 -4.00
N PHE A 145 0.60 -12.73 -3.82
CA PHE A 145 -0.54 -12.42 -2.93
C PHE A 145 -1.82 -13.12 -3.41
N MET A 146 -2.11 -13.03 -4.70
CA MET A 146 -3.33 -13.63 -5.27
C MET A 146 -3.32 -15.16 -5.19
N LYS A 147 -2.15 -15.80 -5.28
CA LYS A 147 -2.03 -17.25 -5.10
C LYS A 147 -2.33 -17.69 -3.68
N LYS A 148 -1.97 -16.87 -2.69
CA LYS A 148 -2.21 -17.15 -1.27
C LYS A 148 -3.63 -16.80 -0.82
N ASN A 149 -4.29 -15.91 -1.54
CA ASN A 149 -5.59 -15.35 -1.14
C ASN A 149 -6.59 -15.54 -2.27
N ILE A 150 -7.34 -16.62 -2.21
CA ILE A 150 -8.31 -17.02 -3.26
C ILE A 150 -9.44 -16.01 -3.47
N PHE A 151 -9.71 -15.15 -2.49
CA PHE A 151 -10.73 -14.10 -2.58
C PHE A 151 -10.21 -12.83 -3.23
N ALA A 152 -8.90 -12.71 -3.47
CA ALA A 152 -8.32 -11.56 -4.15
C ALA A 152 -8.69 -11.56 -5.63
N LYS A 153 -9.00 -10.39 -6.17
CA LYS A 153 -9.32 -10.19 -7.58
C LYS A 153 -8.31 -9.25 -8.22
N ASP A 154 -8.04 -9.45 -9.50
CA ASP A 154 -7.28 -8.48 -10.29
C ASP A 154 -8.00 -7.14 -10.28
N LEU A 155 -7.27 -6.05 -10.01
CA LEU A 155 -7.88 -4.74 -9.83
C LEU A 155 -8.45 -4.18 -11.14
N GLU A 156 -7.76 -4.34 -12.26
CA GLU A 156 -8.29 -3.86 -13.54
C GLU A 156 -9.52 -4.62 -13.98
N GLU A 157 -9.56 -5.92 -13.72
CA GLU A 157 -10.74 -6.75 -13.98
C GLU A 157 -11.91 -6.31 -13.08
N TYR A 158 -11.65 -6.08 -11.80
CA TYR A 158 -12.63 -5.53 -10.86
C TYR A 158 -13.20 -4.21 -11.37
N ASN A 159 -12.33 -3.31 -11.85
CA ASN A 159 -12.74 -1.99 -12.34
C ASN A 159 -13.62 -2.10 -13.59
N ARG A 160 -13.36 -3.05 -14.48
CA ARG A 160 -14.21 -3.29 -15.65
C ARG A 160 -15.62 -3.75 -15.26
N GLU A 161 -15.74 -4.50 -14.17
CA GLU A 161 -17.03 -4.99 -13.69
C GLU A 161 -17.90 -3.89 -13.02
N LEU A 162 -17.29 -2.75 -12.66
CA LEU A 162 -18.00 -1.63 -12.02
C LEU A 162 -18.79 -0.76 -13.01
N ILE A 163 -18.60 -0.94 -14.31
CA ILE A 163 -19.25 -0.12 -15.33
C ILE A 163 -20.61 -0.69 -15.68
#